data_e38712309ce429e52b92fc54ff35f451
#
_entry.id   e38712309ce429e52b92fc54ff35f451
#
_cell.length_a   1.000
_cell.length_b   1.000
_cell.length_c   1.000
_cell.angle_alpha   90.00
_cell.angle_beta   90.00
_cell.angle_gamma   90.00
#
_symmetry.space_group_name_H-M   'P 1'
#
loop_
_entity.id
_entity.type
_entity.pdbx_description
1 polymer ?
#
loop_
_entity_poly.entity_id
_entity_poly.type
_entity_poly.pdbx_seq_one_letter_code
_entity_poly.pdbx_strand_id
1 'polypeptide(L)'
;YILNFWATWCAPCVAELPTFVKGEKQYKDAKFRFFFVSLDFKKDYSSKVIPFIKKHLPESSVYLLGDSNYNSWINLVNPEWQGAIPATFIVSADPSKCKFFEGEISEKQLFDTLDTLK
;
A
#
# COMPACT_ATOMS: atom_id res chain seq x y z
N TYR A 1 0.12 1.83 11.09
CA TYR A 1 0.73 1.88 9.75
C TYR A 1 -0.18 1.23 8.73
N ILE A 2 -0.35 1.90 7.61
CA ILE A 2 -1.10 1.37 6.48
C ILE A 2 -0.09 1.16 5.35
N LEU A 3 0.16 -0.10 5.00
CA LEU A 3 1.09 -0.47 3.93
C LEU A 3 0.29 -0.88 2.71
N ASN A 4 0.48 -0.16 1.61
CA ASN A 4 -0.14 -0.50 0.33
C ASN A 4 0.93 -1.02 -0.63
N PHE A 5 0.80 -2.27 -1.03
CA PHE A 5 1.71 -2.91 -1.99
C PHE A 5 1.13 -2.75 -3.39
N TRP A 6 1.90 -2.12 -4.28
CA TRP A 6 1.42 -1.73 -5.61
C TRP A 6 2.55 -1.76 -6.64
N ALA A 7 2.22 -1.52 -7.89
CA ALA A 7 3.20 -1.35 -8.95
C ALA A 7 2.62 -0.47 -10.06
N THR A 8 3.48 0.23 -10.79
CA THR A 8 3.02 1.09 -11.88
C THR A 8 2.36 0.31 -13.02
N TRP A 9 2.76 -0.95 -13.20
CA TRP A 9 2.19 -1.82 -14.24
C TRP A 9 0.90 -2.54 -13.80
N CYS A 10 0.46 -2.32 -12.59
CA CYS A 10 -0.73 -2.97 -12.03
C CYS A 10 -1.92 -2.03 -12.13
N ALA A 11 -2.79 -2.23 -13.12
CA ALA A 11 -3.93 -1.34 -13.36
C ALA A 11 -4.88 -1.21 -12.16
N PRO A 12 -5.32 -2.30 -11.50
CA PRO A 12 -6.17 -2.14 -10.31
C PRO A 12 -5.46 -1.45 -9.15
N CYS A 13 -4.14 -1.61 -9.02
CA CYS A 13 -3.36 -0.89 -8.00
C CYS A 13 -3.44 0.61 -8.24
N VAL A 14 -3.18 1.04 -9.48
CA VAL A 14 -3.22 2.44 -9.87
C VAL A 14 -4.61 3.02 -9.68
N ALA A 15 -5.64 2.24 -10.00
CA ALA A 15 -7.03 2.68 -9.88
C ALA A 15 -7.44 3.00 -8.43
N GLU A 16 -6.86 2.33 -7.43
CA GLU A 16 -7.21 2.58 -6.03
C GLU A 16 -6.32 3.62 -5.34
N LEU A 17 -5.21 4.06 -5.96
CA LEU A 17 -4.32 5.04 -5.33
C LEU A 17 -5.02 6.33 -4.91
N PRO A 18 -5.94 6.91 -5.69
CA PRO A 18 -6.66 8.11 -5.24
C PRO A 18 -7.41 7.92 -3.93
N THR A 19 -7.94 6.73 -3.67
CA THR A 19 -8.61 6.40 -2.41
C THR A 19 -7.63 6.51 -1.24
N PHE A 20 -6.41 6.00 -1.38
CA PHE A 20 -5.40 6.08 -0.33
C PHE A 20 -4.89 7.50 -0.14
N VAL A 21 -4.72 8.26 -1.21
CA VAL A 21 -4.33 9.68 -1.13
C VAL A 21 -5.40 10.47 -0.38
N LYS A 22 -6.66 10.20 -0.67
CA LYS A 22 -7.78 10.83 0.05
C LYS A 22 -7.74 10.46 1.53
N GLY A 23 -7.43 9.19 1.82
CA GLY A 23 -7.29 8.73 3.20
C GLY A 23 -6.17 9.42 3.94
N GLU A 24 -5.01 9.60 3.31
CA GLU A 24 -3.89 10.35 3.90
C GLU A 24 -4.33 11.75 4.34
N LYS A 25 -5.09 12.44 3.50
CA LYS A 25 -5.55 13.80 3.79
C LYS A 25 -6.62 13.81 4.87
N GLN A 26 -7.57 12.88 4.80
CA GLN A 26 -8.70 12.84 5.73
C GLN A 26 -8.27 12.45 7.15
N TYR A 27 -7.27 11.58 7.27
CA TYR A 27 -6.83 11.03 8.56
C TYR A 27 -5.48 11.60 9.00
N LYS A 28 -5.04 12.73 8.45
CA LYS A 28 -3.72 13.29 8.76
C LYS A 28 -3.54 13.66 10.24
N ASP A 29 -4.63 13.99 10.93
CA ASP A 29 -4.60 14.35 12.36
C ASP A 29 -4.74 13.13 13.27
N ALA A 30 -5.04 11.97 12.71
CA ALA A 30 -5.04 10.70 13.43
C ALA A 30 -3.62 10.14 13.47
N LYS A 31 -3.40 9.10 14.28
CA LYS A 31 -2.07 8.49 14.43
C LYS A 31 -1.75 7.50 13.31
N PHE A 32 -2.35 7.67 12.14
CA PHE A 32 -2.11 6.80 10.99
C PHE A 32 -0.90 7.27 10.18
N ARG A 33 -0.13 6.30 9.68
CA ARG A 33 0.98 6.53 8.76
C ARG A 33 0.75 5.68 7.53
N PHE A 34 0.76 6.29 6.36
CA PHE A 34 0.56 5.59 5.09
C PHE A 34 1.90 5.41 4.38
N PHE A 35 2.17 4.18 3.96
CA PHE A 35 3.37 3.84 3.19
C PHE A 35 2.96 3.09 1.94
N PHE A 36 3.49 3.53 0.81
CA PHE A 36 3.27 2.87 -0.48
C PHE A 36 4.53 2.11 -0.84
N VAL A 37 4.42 0.80 -0.97
CA VAL A 37 5.55 -0.07 -1.25
C VAL A 37 5.44 -0.58 -2.68
N SER A 38 6.32 -0.08 -3.55
CA SER A 38 6.34 -0.45 -4.96
C SER A 38 7.00 -1.81 -5.15
N LEU A 39 6.34 -2.66 -5.92
CA LEU A 39 6.90 -3.94 -6.35
C LEU A 39 7.45 -3.86 -7.78
N ASP A 40 7.63 -2.65 -8.30
CA ASP A 40 8.26 -2.45 -9.61
C ASP A 40 9.68 -2.99 -9.60
N PHE A 41 10.18 -3.33 -10.78
CA PHE A 41 11.54 -3.79 -10.93
C PHE A 41 12.51 -2.64 -10.66
N LYS A 42 13.60 -2.95 -9.98
CA LYS A 42 14.63 -1.96 -9.64
C LYS A 42 15.14 -1.20 -10.86
N LYS A 43 15.27 -1.89 -11.99
CA LYS A 43 15.74 -1.29 -13.25
C LYS A 43 14.79 -0.22 -13.78
N ASP A 44 13.50 -0.27 -13.42
CA ASP A 44 12.49 0.66 -13.90
C ASP A 44 12.25 1.83 -12.94
N TYR A 45 12.95 1.88 -11.83
CA TYR A 45 12.67 2.85 -10.78
C TYR A 45 12.82 4.29 -11.30
N SER A 46 13.97 4.61 -11.87
CA SER A 46 14.24 5.98 -12.33
C SER A 46 13.41 6.38 -13.55
N SER A 47 13.13 5.43 -14.46
CA SER A 47 12.47 5.73 -15.74
C SER A 47 10.95 5.70 -15.67
N LYS A 48 10.39 4.90 -14.76
CA LYS A 48 8.93 4.69 -14.69
C LYS A 48 8.35 5.08 -13.34
N VAL A 49 8.95 4.64 -12.25
CA VAL A 49 8.37 4.81 -10.91
C VAL A 49 8.47 6.25 -10.44
N ILE A 50 9.66 6.86 -10.53
CA ILE A 50 9.85 8.23 -10.06
C ILE A 50 8.95 9.22 -10.78
N PRO A 51 8.85 9.23 -12.13
CA PRO A 51 7.92 10.12 -12.82
C PRO A 51 6.47 9.89 -12.41
N PHE A 52 6.07 8.63 -12.20
CA PHE A 52 4.72 8.30 -11.76
C PHE A 52 4.43 8.88 -10.38
N ILE A 53 5.37 8.71 -9.43
CA ILE A 53 5.24 9.23 -8.07
C ILE A 53 5.08 10.75 -8.09
N LYS A 54 5.89 11.45 -8.87
CA LYS A 54 5.82 12.91 -8.97
C LYS A 54 4.46 13.39 -9.46
N LYS A 55 3.81 12.61 -10.32
CA LYS A 55 2.51 12.96 -10.88
C LYS A 55 1.35 12.59 -9.97
N HIS A 56 1.39 11.41 -9.37
CA HIS A 56 0.24 10.82 -8.67
C HIS A 56 0.38 10.78 -7.15
N LEU A 57 1.60 10.72 -6.63
CA LEU A 57 1.87 10.56 -5.21
C LEU A 57 2.95 11.56 -4.72
N PRO A 58 2.83 12.86 -5.08
CA PRO A 58 3.92 13.80 -4.83
C PRO A 58 4.23 14.06 -3.36
N GLU A 59 3.27 13.83 -2.47
CA GLU A 59 3.44 14.08 -1.04
C GLU A 59 3.43 12.81 -0.20
N SER A 60 3.35 11.66 -0.84
CA SER A 60 3.24 10.37 -0.15
C SER A 60 4.62 9.75 0.08
N SER A 61 4.70 8.92 1.13
CA SER A 61 5.90 8.14 1.43
C SER A 61 5.90 6.87 0.57
N VAL A 62 6.81 6.81 -0.40
CA VAL A 62 6.88 5.70 -1.35
C VAL A 62 8.23 5.02 -1.23
N TYR A 63 8.23 3.70 -1.12
CA TYR A 63 9.43 2.88 -1.02
C TYR A 63 9.43 1.84 -2.13
N LEU A 64 10.61 1.56 -2.67
CA LEU A 64 10.81 0.46 -3.61
C LEU A 64 11.32 -0.75 -2.83
N LEU A 65 10.63 -1.88 -2.94
CA LEU A 65 11.11 -3.08 -2.26
C LEU A 65 12.40 -3.62 -2.89
N GLY A 66 12.44 -3.69 -4.23
CA GLY A 66 13.67 -4.04 -4.95
C GLY A 66 14.05 -5.51 -4.92
N ASP A 67 13.33 -6.35 -4.20
CA ASP A 67 13.60 -7.79 -4.14
C ASP A 67 12.60 -8.51 -5.04
N SER A 68 13.09 -9.07 -6.15
CA SER A 68 12.26 -9.79 -7.10
C SER A 68 11.94 -11.23 -6.69
N ASN A 69 12.58 -11.72 -5.63
CA ASN A 69 12.29 -13.05 -5.11
C ASN A 69 11.14 -12.96 -4.10
N TYR A 70 9.92 -12.89 -4.62
CA TYR A 70 8.73 -12.73 -3.80
C TYR A 70 8.54 -13.86 -2.78
N ASN A 71 8.99 -15.08 -3.11
CA ASN A 71 8.87 -16.20 -2.19
C ASN A 71 9.67 -16.02 -0.91
N SER A 72 10.69 -15.17 -0.92
CA SER A 72 11.55 -14.95 0.24
C SER A 72 10.92 -14.03 1.29
N TRP A 73 9.93 -13.20 0.92
CA TRP A 73 9.41 -12.20 1.84
C TRP A 73 7.89 -12.11 1.96
N ILE A 74 7.14 -12.61 0.96
CA ILE A 74 5.67 -12.52 0.98
C ILE A 74 5.08 -13.10 2.27
N ASN A 75 5.50 -14.29 2.64
CA ASN A 75 4.98 -14.97 3.82
C ASN A 75 5.46 -14.32 5.13
N LEU A 76 6.53 -13.51 5.07
CA LEU A 76 6.98 -12.76 6.25
C LEU A 76 6.03 -11.58 6.53
N VAL A 77 5.44 -11.01 5.48
CA VAL A 77 4.44 -9.94 5.65
C VAL A 77 3.13 -10.53 6.17
N ASN A 78 2.63 -11.56 5.51
CA ASN A 78 1.43 -12.27 5.92
C ASN A 78 1.45 -13.68 5.32
N PRO A 79 1.36 -14.74 6.14
CA PRO A 79 1.43 -16.11 5.63
C PRO A 79 0.27 -16.48 4.70
N GLU A 80 -0.83 -15.74 4.75
CA GLU A 80 -1.98 -15.99 3.88
C GLU A 80 -1.90 -15.25 2.55
N TRP A 81 -0.93 -14.35 2.38
CA TRP A 81 -0.78 -13.59 1.14
C TRP A 81 -0.17 -14.46 0.05
N GLN A 82 -0.88 -14.55 -1.07
CA GLN A 82 -0.47 -15.37 -2.21
C GLN A 82 0.28 -14.57 -3.28
N GLY A 83 0.64 -13.32 -2.98
CA GLY A 83 1.41 -12.48 -3.89
C GLY A 83 0.59 -11.63 -4.84
N ALA A 84 -0.73 -11.68 -4.74
CA ALA A 84 -1.58 -10.82 -5.57
C ALA A 84 -1.51 -9.38 -5.11
N ILE A 85 -1.45 -8.44 -6.05
CA ILE A 85 -1.52 -7.01 -5.77
C ILE A 85 -2.71 -6.41 -6.53
N PRO A 86 -3.32 -5.34 -6.02
CA PRO A 86 -2.92 -4.61 -4.81
C PRO A 86 -3.12 -5.43 -3.53
N ALA A 87 -2.35 -5.11 -2.51
CA ALA A 87 -2.52 -5.69 -1.18
C ALA A 87 -2.35 -4.59 -0.15
N THR A 88 -3.19 -4.62 0.90
CA THR A 88 -3.16 -3.61 1.94
C THR A 88 -3.01 -4.28 3.29
N PHE A 89 -1.98 -3.90 4.03
CA PHE A 89 -1.72 -4.39 5.37
C PHE A 89 -1.84 -3.25 6.35
N ILE A 90 -2.76 -3.37 7.31
CA ILE A 90 -2.94 -2.38 8.37
C ILE A 90 -2.32 -2.96 9.64
N VAL A 91 -1.24 -2.32 10.09
CA VAL A 91 -0.46 -2.78 11.24
C VAL A 91 -0.78 -1.91 12.44
N SER A 92 -1.18 -2.57 13.54
CA SER A 92 -1.47 -1.92 14.81
C SER A 92 -0.50 -2.43 15.88
N ALA A 93 -0.25 -1.62 16.90
CA ALA A 93 0.50 -2.06 18.09
C ALA A 93 -0.22 -3.21 18.78
N ASP A 94 -1.55 -3.28 18.67
CA ASP A 94 -2.36 -4.40 19.16
C ASP A 94 -2.51 -5.42 18.01
N PRO A 95 -1.90 -6.61 18.11
CA PRO A 95 -1.97 -7.59 17.02
C PRO A 95 -3.40 -8.01 16.67
N SER A 96 -4.34 -7.95 17.60
CA SER A 96 -5.73 -8.31 17.33
C SER A 96 -6.42 -7.32 16.40
N LYS A 97 -5.84 -6.13 16.22
CA LYS A 97 -6.40 -5.07 15.37
C LYS A 97 -5.72 -4.98 14.00
N CYS A 98 -4.73 -5.83 13.74
CA CYS A 98 -4.11 -5.87 12.42
C CYS A 98 -5.08 -6.43 11.39
N LYS A 99 -5.08 -5.85 10.19
CA LYS A 99 -5.94 -6.27 9.08
C LYS A 99 -5.13 -6.46 7.82
N PHE A 100 -5.51 -7.43 7.01
CA PHE A 100 -4.88 -7.66 5.72
C PHE A 100 -5.96 -7.83 4.65
N PHE A 101 -5.80 -7.11 3.55
CA PHE A 101 -6.71 -7.20 2.41
C PHE A 101 -5.89 -7.54 1.17
N GLU A 102 -6.14 -8.70 0.59
CA GLU A 102 -5.54 -9.09 -0.69
C GLU A 102 -6.52 -8.74 -1.80
N GLY A 103 -6.05 -7.98 -2.81
CA GLY A 103 -6.91 -7.46 -3.87
C GLY A 103 -7.34 -6.02 -3.60
N GLU A 104 -8.21 -5.51 -4.46
CA GLU A 104 -8.70 -4.14 -4.36
C GLU A 104 -9.54 -3.94 -3.10
N ILE A 105 -9.41 -2.74 -2.52
CA ILE A 105 -10.21 -2.35 -1.37
C ILE A 105 -10.99 -1.08 -1.76
N SER A 106 -12.28 -1.05 -1.43
CA SER A 106 -13.12 0.12 -1.71
C SER A 106 -12.84 1.24 -0.71
N GLU A 107 -13.23 2.47 -1.08
CA GLU A 107 -13.12 3.61 -0.19
C GLU A 107 -13.90 3.36 1.11
N LYS A 108 -15.13 2.85 0.99
CA LYS A 108 -15.96 2.55 2.16
C LYS A 108 -15.28 1.54 3.08
N GLN A 109 -14.74 0.47 2.50
CA GLN A 109 -14.07 -0.58 3.25
C GLN A 109 -12.84 -0.06 3.97
N LEU A 110 -12.02 0.74 3.29
CA LEU A 110 -10.83 1.32 3.89
C LEU A 110 -11.20 2.29 5.02
N PHE A 111 -12.10 3.23 4.75
CA PHE A 111 -12.45 4.27 5.70
C PHE A 111 -13.20 3.71 6.91
N ASP A 112 -14.11 2.77 6.70
CA ASP A 112 -14.79 2.11 7.82
C ASP A 112 -13.79 1.38 8.73
N THR A 113 -12.81 0.70 8.12
CA THR A 113 -11.76 0.01 8.89
C THR A 113 -10.92 1.01 9.69
N LEU A 114 -10.49 2.11 9.07
CA LEU A 114 -9.71 3.12 9.77
C LEU A 114 -10.50 3.78 10.89
N ASP A 115 -11.79 4.01 10.68
CA ASP A 115 -12.65 4.61 11.71
C ASP A 115 -12.78 3.71 12.94
N THR A 116 -12.74 2.39 12.77
CA THR A 116 -12.77 1.47 13.92
C THR A 116 -11.44 1.41 14.66
N LEU A 117 -10.35 1.83 14.03
CA LEU A 117 -8.99 1.76 14.59
C LEU A 117 -8.47 3.09 15.14
N LYS A 118 -9.23 4.14 14.98
CA LYS A 118 -8.83 5.47 15.50
C LYS A 118 -8.61 5.44 17.00
#